data_e956768d7f6f105bb333076f8e7e1268
#
_entry.id   e956768d7f6f105bb333076f8e7e1268
#
_cell.length_a   1.000
_cell.length_b   1.000
_cell.length_c   1.000
_cell.angle_alpha   90.00
_cell.angle_beta   90.00
_cell.angle_gamma   90.00
#
_symmetry.space_group_name_H-M   'P 1'
#
loop_
_entity.id
_entity.type
_entity.pdbx_description
1 polymer ?
#
loop_
_entity_poly.entity_id
_entity_poly.type
_entity_poly.pdbx_seq_one_letter_code
_entity_poly.pdbx_strand_id
1 'polypeptide(L)'
;VIAACNRRSSVLIALDISAAFDTIDHDILCRRADSEFGIRGPALAWLRSFVSGRSSYVSVGGTNSPVTLNSTGVPQGSVLGPMLFALYTSPVSKIIDHHSLQYHMYADDTQLYTSLQPSQIDLTAIQLCTNDIHRWYAENGMMLNPTKSEVIAVGTRVQAAAAAASGTVEIAGSQVPFSSDVKLLGVTIDSTVSFDKHISSVVRGCNYHLRALRHIRPLITTDVAKSVACSLISSRLDYCNSLLHGTSAKNIHRLQVVQNDLARAVLMTGRRSSATESLKTLHWLPITERINYKIAVTVYKLRQSHSPQYLSELLVNYQQPRTLRSSDKLLLREPEGPVRKLALSTKAFSVFAPSVWNSLTLNCRMCTSLNSFKRTLKTELFIKAYTDQP
;
A
#
# COMPACT_ATOMS: atom_id res chain seq x y z
N VAL A 1 9.41 10.86 2.53
CA VAL A 1 8.84 12.22 2.34
C VAL A 1 9.37 13.19 3.39
N ILE A 2 9.24 12.91 4.70
CA ILE A 2 9.73 13.82 5.77
C ILE A 2 11.25 14.01 5.68
N ALA A 3 12.02 12.96 5.40
CA ALA A 3 13.47 13.07 5.19
C ALA A 3 13.81 14.06 4.08
N ALA A 4 13.09 14.01 2.94
CA ALA A 4 13.28 14.95 1.84
C ALA A 4 12.96 16.41 2.23
N CYS A 5 11.98 16.62 3.13
CA CYS A 5 11.70 17.95 3.69
C CYS A 5 12.85 18.47 4.57
N ASN A 6 13.61 17.58 5.20
CA ASN A 6 14.82 17.88 5.98
C ASN A 6 16.09 17.94 5.12
N ARG A 7 15.97 18.19 3.82
CA ARG A 7 17.07 18.23 2.84
C ARG A 7 17.81 16.90 2.69
N ARG A 8 17.19 15.76 3.07
CA ARG A 8 17.74 14.41 2.91
C ARG A 8 17.04 13.71 1.75
N SER A 9 17.76 12.91 0.98
CA SER A 9 17.15 11.94 0.08
C SER A 9 16.83 10.65 0.84
N SER A 10 15.87 9.89 0.35
CA SER A 10 15.62 8.53 0.85
C SER A 10 15.92 7.54 -0.26
N VAL A 11 16.59 6.46 0.07
CA VAL A 11 16.75 5.31 -0.82
C VAL A 11 15.80 4.23 -0.35
N LEU A 12 15.09 3.65 -1.30
CA LEU A 12 14.19 2.52 -1.09
C LEU A 12 14.61 1.41 -2.03
N ILE A 13 14.73 0.21 -1.50
CA ILE A 13 15.08 -1.01 -2.20
C ILE A 13 13.93 -1.99 -2.05
N ALA A 14 13.46 -2.50 -3.16
CA ALA A 14 12.53 -3.63 -3.20
C ALA A 14 13.31 -4.88 -3.55
N LEU A 15 13.37 -5.83 -2.63
CA LEU A 15 14.03 -7.12 -2.82
C LEU A 15 13.00 -8.12 -3.35
N ASP A 16 13.36 -8.87 -4.40
CA ASP A 16 12.57 -9.96 -4.96
C ASP A 16 13.21 -11.31 -4.60
N ILE A 17 12.37 -12.29 -4.28
CA ILE A 17 12.80 -13.66 -3.93
C ILE A 17 12.30 -14.60 -5.01
N SER A 18 13.18 -15.45 -5.53
CA SER A 18 12.81 -16.47 -6.51
C SER A 18 12.06 -17.61 -5.86
N ALA A 19 10.90 -17.99 -6.40
CA ALA A 19 10.09 -19.14 -6.00
C ALA A 19 9.81 -19.23 -4.49
N ALA A 20 9.63 -18.09 -3.82
CA ALA A 20 9.59 -17.92 -2.38
C ALA A 20 8.74 -18.97 -1.61
N PHE A 21 7.52 -19.23 -2.08
CA PHE A 21 6.61 -20.19 -1.43
C PHE A 21 6.96 -21.65 -1.72
N ASP A 22 7.67 -21.94 -2.80
CA ASP A 22 7.95 -23.29 -3.26
C ASP A 22 9.26 -23.85 -2.66
N THR A 23 10.10 -22.97 -2.10
CA THR A 23 11.43 -23.33 -1.57
C THR A 23 11.50 -23.48 -0.06
N ILE A 24 10.39 -23.31 0.65
CA ILE A 24 10.34 -23.42 2.12
C ILE A 24 10.69 -24.85 2.53
N ASP A 25 11.78 -25.01 3.29
CA ASP A 25 12.17 -26.27 3.91
C ASP A 25 11.25 -26.59 5.10
N HIS A 26 10.63 -27.80 5.08
CA HIS A 26 9.64 -28.20 6.09
C HIS A 26 10.25 -28.40 7.47
N ASP A 27 11.50 -28.90 7.56
CA ASP A 27 12.18 -29.14 8.82
C ASP A 27 12.67 -27.85 9.46
N ILE A 28 13.19 -26.91 8.65
CA ILE A 28 13.53 -25.56 9.12
C ILE A 28 12.25 -24.85 9.61
N LEU A 29 11.17 -24.91 8.86
CA LEU A 29 9.87 -24.32 9.25
C LEU A 29 9.40 -24.86 10.60
N CYS A 30 9.38 -26.18 10.76
CA CYS A 30 8.90 -26.80 11.99
C CYS A 30 9.82 -26.51 13.18
N ARG A 31 11.16 -26.53 12.99
CA ARG A 31 12.11 -26.13 14.05
C ARG A 31 11.90 -24.68 14.49
N ARG A 32 11.70 -23.77 13.55
CA ARG A 32 11.46 -22.34 13.83
C ARG A 32 10.13 -22.12 14.53
N ALA A 33 9.09 -22.82 14.10
CA ALA A 33 7.78 -22.80 14.76
C ALA A 33 7.88 -23.20 16.25
N ASP A 34 8.67 -24.23 16.57
CA ASP A 34 8.91 -24.65 17.95
C ASP A 34 9.79 -23.66 18.72
N SER A 35 10.99 -23.35 18.20
CA SER A 35 12.02 -22.61 18.95
C SER A 35 11.74 -21.11 19.08
N GLU A 36 11.19 -20.47 18.05
CA GLU A 36 10.99 -19.01 18.04
C GLU A 36 9.55 -18.61 18.37
N PHE A 37 8.56 -19.45 18.04
CA PHE A 37 7.14 -19.15 18.23
C PHE A 37 6.43 -19.99 19.28
N GLY A 38 7.13 -20.99 19.87
CA GLY A 38 6.59 -21.84 20.92
C GLY A 38 5.44 -22.76 20.47
N ILE A 39 5.33 -23.02 19.15
CA ILE A 39 4.31 -23.93 18.60
C ILE A 39 4.78 -25.36 18.82
N ARG A 40 4.16 -26.06 19.77
CA ARG A 40 4.61 -27.38 20.25
C ARG A 40 3.49 -28.42 20.26
N GLY A 41 3.89 -29.69 20.53
CA GLY A 41 2.96 -30.78 20.75
C GLY A 41 2.01 -31.02 19.57
N PRO A 42 0.69 -31.20 19.82
CA PRO A 42 -0.28 -31.46 18.76
C PRO A 42 -0.34 -30.40 17.66
N ALA A 43 -0.12 -29.11 18.01
CA ALA A 43 -0.12 -28.03 17.03
C ALA A 43 1.06 -28.15 16.06
N LEU A 44 2.26 -28.47 16.55
CA LEU A 44 3.43 -28.71 15.72
C LEU A 44 3.29 -29.99 14.86
N ALA A 45 2.74 -31.04 15.42
CA ALA A 45 2.47 -32.29 14.69
C ALA A 45 1.47 -32.06 13.56
N TRP A 46 0.43 -31.26 13.81
CA TRP A 46 -0.53 -30.84 12.79
C TRP A 46 0.13 -30.00 11.70
N LEU A 47 0.94 -28.99 12.07
CA LEU A 47 1.68 -28.17 11.12
C LEU A 47 2.58 -29.02 10.21
N ARG A 48 3.32 -29.99 10.80
CA ARG A 48 4.16 -30.93 10.05
C ARG A 48 3.32 -31.74 9.07
N SER A 49 2.18 -32.28 9.48
CA SER A 49 1.28 -33.05 8.61
C SER A 49 0.69 -32.18 7.47
N PHE A 50 0.49 -30.90 7.71
CA PHE A 50 -0.03 -29.96 6.70
C PHE A 50 0.97 -29.73 5.56
N VAL A 51 2.26 -29.64 5.85
CA VAL A 51 3.29 -29.34 4.85
C VAL A 51 3.92 -30.59 4.24
N SER A 52 4.08 -31.68 5.00
CA SER A 52 4.78 -32.92 4.57
C SER A 52 3.87 -33.93 3.86
N GLY A 53 4.48 -34.82 3.07
CA GLY A 53 3.78 -35.92 2.40
C GLY A 53 2.84 -35.48 1.28
N ARG A 54 3.02 -34.27 0.76
CA ARG A 54 2.18 -33.69 -0.32
C ARG A 54 2.72 -34.09 -1.68
N SER A 55 1.81 -34.17 -2.64
CA SER A 55 2.16 -34.39 -4.03
C SER A 55 1.32 -33.50 -4.94
N SER A 56 1.80 -33.27 -6.14
CA SER A 56 1.13 -32.47 -7.16
C SER A 56 1.18 -33.17 -8.52
N TYR A 57 0.21 -32.87 -9.36
CA TYR A 57 0.18 -33.24 -10.77
C TYR A 57 -0.55 -32.15 -11.56
N VAL A 58 -0.29 -32.04 -12.85
CA VAL A 58 -0.97 -31.12 -13.75
C VAL A 58 -2.05 -31.88 -14.51
N SER A 59 -3.27 -31.33 -14.55
CA SER A 59 -4.39 -31.90 -15.32
C SER A 59 -4.81 -30.95 -16.43
N VAL A 60 -4.79 -31.43 -17.67
CA VAL A 60 -5.22 -30.66 -18.85
C VAL A 60 -6.14 -31.53 -19.70
N GLY A 61 -7.36 -31.09 -19.96
CA GLY A 61 -8.33 -31.79 -20.80
C GLY A 61 -8.65 -33.22 -20.33
N GLY A 62 -8.57 -33.49 -19.01
CA GLY A 62 -8.82 -34.83 -18.43
C GLY A 62 -7.60 -35.74 -18.41
N THR A 63 -6.45 -35.32 -18.95
CA THR A 63 -5.19 -36.08 -18.89
C THR A 63 -4.31 -35.51 -17.79
N ASN A 64 -3.78 -36.42 -16.93
CA ASN A 64 -2.91 -36.06 -15.80
C ASN A 64 -1.45 -36.33 -16.11
N SER A 65 -0.56 -35.44 -15.65
CA SER A 65 0.89 -35.71 -15.63
C SER A 65 1.23 -36.76 -14.58
N PRO A 66 2.45 -37.32 -14.60
CA PRO A 66 2.96 -38.08 -13.45
C PRO A 66 2.85 -37.28 -12.15
N VAL A 67 2.62 -38.00 -11.04
CA VAL A 67 2.58 -37.42 -9.70
C VAL A 67 3.99 -37.13 -9.24
N THR A 68 4.23 -35.88 -8.77
CA THR A 68 5.51 -35.45 -8.20
C THR A 68 5.35 -35.19 -6.71
N LEU A 69 6.25 -35.72 -5.89
CA LEU A 69 6.28 -35.43 -4.44
C LEU A 69 6.85 -34.05 -4.20
N ASN A 70 6.18 -33.29 -3.33
CA ASN A 70 6.63 -31.95 -2.92
C ASN A 70 7.43 -32.10 -1.62
N SER A 71 8.76 -32.08 -1.70
CA SER A 71 9.67 -32.17 -0.55
C SER A 71 9.87 -30.81 0.15
N THR A 72 9.52 -29.72 -0.51
CA THR A 72 9.62 -28.35 -0.02
C THR A 72 8.35 -27.57 -0.37
N GLY A 73 8.26 -26.35 0.16
CA GLY A 73 7.21 -25.39 -0.17
C GLY A 73 5.95 -25.50 0.67
N VAL A 74 5.17 -24.46 0.62
CA VAL A 74 3.83 -24.39 1.22
C VAL A 74 2.78 -24.24 0.13
N PRO A 75 1.57 -24.82 0.31
CA PRO A 75 0.55 -24.78 -0.75
C PRO A 75 0.16 -23.35 -1.09
N GLN A 76 0.44 -22.93 -2.32
CA GLN A 76 0.01 -21.63 -2.84
C GLN A 76 -1.52 -21.55 -2.86
N GLY A 77 -2.07 -20.41 -2.45
CA GLY A 77 -3.51 -20.21 -2.32
C GLY A 77 -4.15 -20.81 -1.05
N SER A 78 -3.38 -21.47 -0.19
CA SER A 78 -3.88 -21.88 1.13
C SER A 78 -3.99 -20.71 2.09
N VAL A 79 -4.87 -20.82 3.08
CA VAL A 79 -5.06 -19.77 4.12
C VAL A 79 -3.79 -19.63 4.97
N LEU A 80 -3.06 -20.70 5.20
CA LEU A 80 -1.86 -20.71 6.05
C LEU A 80 -0.57 -20.31 5.30
N GLY A 81 -0.52 -20.45 3.99
CA GLY A 81 0.69 -20.18 3.20
C GLY A 81 1.37 -18.85 3.56
N PRO A 82 0.67 -17.71 3.53
CA PRO A 82 1.26 -16.42 3.88
C PRO A 82 1.77 -16.34 5.33
N MET A 83 1.07 -16.97 6.29
CA MET A 83 1.49 -16.98 7.69
C MET A 83 2.75 -17.84 7.88
N LEU A 84 2.81 -19.00 7.25
CA LEU A 84 3.95 -19.91 7.32
C LEU A 84 5.17 -19.29 6.65
N PHE A 85 4.98 -18.58 5.54
CA PHE A 85 6.04 -17.83 4.90
C PHE A 85 6.58 -16.73 5.83
N ALA A 86 5.70 -15.91 6.44
CA ALA A 86 6.09 -14.87 7.38
C ALA A 86 6.82 -15.44 8.61
N LEU A 87 6.38 -16.59 9.13
CA LEU A 87 7.05 -17.32 10.21
C LEU A 87 8.43 -17.79 9.75
N TYR A 88 8.53 -18.32 8.54
CA TYR A 88 9.79 -18.80 7.97
C TYR A 88 10.80 -17.68 7.78
N THR A 89 10.38 -16.52 7.30
CA THR A 89 11.26 -15.39 7.00
C THR A 89 11.47 -14.41 8.17
N SER A 90 10.83 -14.66 9.31
CA SER A 90 10.89 -13.76 10.48
C SER A 90 12.31 -13.35 10.93
N PRO A 91 13.37 -14.22 10.86
CA PRO A 91 14.71 -13.81 11.29
C PRO A 91 15.35 -12.73 10.41
N VAL A 92 14.87 -12.52 9.18
CA VAL A 92 15.37 -11.47 8.28
C VAL A 92 15.22 -10.08 8.91
N SER A 93 14.17 -9.87 9.69
CA SER A 93 13.96 -8.61 10.42
C SER A 93 15.11 -8.28 11.37
N LYS A 94 15.62 -9.29 12.09
CA LYS A 94 16.75 -9.12 13.03
C LYS A 94 18.06 -8.76 12.30
N ILE A 95 18.26 -9.31 11.10
CA ILE A 95 19.40 -8.95 10.23
C ILE A 95 19.31 -7.50 9.83
N ILE A 96 18.14 -7.04 9.39
CA ILE A 96 17.94 -5.65 8.96
C ILE A 96 18.11 -4.68 10.14
N ASP A 97 17.58 -5.01 11.31
CA ASP A 97 17.71 -4.22 12.54
C ASP A 97 19.17 -4.06 12.96
N HIS A 98 20.01 -5.10 12.79
CA HIS A 98 21.45 -5.05 13.06
C HIS A 98 22.16 -3.96 12.24
N HIS A 99 21.73 -3.74 11.00
CA HIS A 99 22.28 -2.69 10.13
C HIS A 99 21.60 -1.33 10.31
N SER A 100 20.69 -1.19 11.29
CA SER A 100 19.95 0.06 11.57
C SER A 100 19.18 0.61 10.36
N LEU A 101 18.73 -0.26 9.47
CA LEU A 101 17.87 0.10 8.35
C LEU A 101 16.39 -0.01 8.75
N GLN A 102 15.56 0.76 8.09
CA GLN A 102 14.11 0.63 8.19
C GLN A 102 13.61 -0.34 7.12
N TYR A 103 12.53 -1.08 7.42
CA TYR A 103 12.01 -2.07 6.49
C TYR A 103 10.50 -2.24 6.60
N HIS A 104 9.92 -2.80 5.55
CA HIS A 104 8.61 -3.41 5.53
C HIS A 104 8.68 -4.75 4.81
N MET A 105 8.03 -5.76 5.39
CA MET A 105 7.89 -7.08 4.80
C MET A 105 6.41 -7.37 4.58
N TYR A 106 6.06 -7.79 3.38
CA TYR A 106 4.70 -8.23 3.03
C TYR A 106 4.80 -9.51 2.18
N ALA A 107 4.63 -10.66 2.82
CA ALA A 107 4.94 -11.96 2.23
C ALA A 107 6.39 -11.97 1.69
N ASP A 108 6.59 -12.23 0.41
CA ASP A 108 7.87 -12.24 -0.29
C ASP A 108 8.40 -10.83 -0.62
N ASP A 109 7.55 -9.82 -0.65
CA ASP A 109 7.96 -8.43 -0.91
C ASP A 109 8.66 -7.84 0.33
N THR A 110 9.99 -7.74 0.28
CA THR A 110 10.80 -7.08 1.31
C THR A 110 11.29 -5.74 0.82
N GLN A 111 11.02 -4.69 1.58
CA GLN A 111 11.41 -3.31 1.28
C GLN A 111 12.35 -2.79 2.34
N LEU A 112 13.54 -2.34 1.94
CA LEU A 112 14.49 -1.66 2.81
C LEU A 112 14.48 -0.18 2.49
N TYR A 113 14.58 0.68 3.49
CA TYR A 113 14.70 2.12 3.24
C TYR A 113 15.51 2.84 4.30
N THR A 114 16.22 3.86 3.84
CA THR A 114 16.99 4.74 4.71
C THR A 114 17.00 6.17 4.18
N SER A 115 17.36 7.12 5.03
CA SER A 115 17.53 8.52 4.64
C SER A 115 19.00 8.88 4.56
N LEU A 116 19.43 9.43 3.42
CA LEU A 116 20.81 9.83 3.15
C LEU A 116 20.98 11.34 3.23
N GLN A 117 22.12 11.79 3.74
CA GLN A 117 22.51 13.20 3.69
C GLN A 117 23.05 13.54 2.28
N PRO A 118 22.69 14.70 1.70
CA PRO A 118 23.18 15.07 0.35
C PRO A 118 24.68 15.19 0.25
N SER A 119 25.34 15.51 1.38
CA SER A 119 26.81 15.68 1.44
C SER A 119 27.57 14.35 1.50
N GLN A 120 26.91 13.25 1.84
CA GLN A 120 27.53 11.94 2.01
C GLN A 120 26.52 10.85 1.69
N ILE A 121 26.53 10.40 0.44
CA ILE A 121 25.71 9.26 0.00
C ILE A 121 26.49 7.99 0.32
N ASP A 122 26.31 7.50 1.55
CA ASP A 122 26.91 6.24 1.98
C ASP A 122 25.89 5.11 1.87
N LEU A 123 26.15 4.19 0.96
CA LEU A 123 25.33 3.01 0.70
C LEU A 123 25.88 1.74 1.37
N THR A 124 26.99 1.84 2.11
CA THR A 124 27.70 0.70 2.71
C THR A 124 26.80 -0.12 3.62
N ALA A 125 26.02 0.52 4.48
CA ALA A 125 25.09 -0.18 5.37
C ALA A 125 24.05 -0.99 4.59
N ILE A 126 23.58 -0.45 3.47
CA ILE A 126 22.62 -1.13 2.58
C ILE A 126 23.28 -2.36 1.94
N GLN A 127 24.50 -2.21 1.40
CA GLN A 127 25.23 -3.29 0.74
C GLN A 127 25.53 -4.43 1.74
N LEU A 128 26.02 -4.10 2.91
CA LEU A 128 26.27 -5.09 3.97
C LEU A 128 24.99 -5.82 4.38
N CYS A 129 23.91 -5.09 4.58
CA CYS A 129 22.62 -5.68 4.93
C CYS A 129 22.10 -6.63 3.83
N THR A 130 22.13 -6.20 2.56
CA THR A 130 21.66 -7.04 1.45
C THR A 130 22.53 -8.28 1.25
N ASN A 131 23.83 -8.21 1.53
CA ASN A 131 24.74 -9.36 1.50
C ASN A 131 24.42 -10.35 2.63
N ASP A 132 24.15 -9.87 3.84
CA ASP A 132 23.77 -10.73 4.97
C ASP A 132 22.39 -11.36 4.74
N ILE A 133 21.42 -10.62 4.20
CA ILE A 133 20.13 -11.15 3.78
C ILE A 133 20.31 -12.21 2.69
N HIS A 134 21.15 -11.97 1.69
CA HIS A 134 21.43 -12.93 0.63
C HIS A 134 21.99 -14.24 1.18
N ARG A 135 22.99 -14.16 2.08
CA ARG A 135 23.58 -15.31 2.74
C ARG A 135 22.54 -16.08 3.54
N TRP A 136 21.74 -15.37 4.33
CA TRP A 136 20.68 -15.99 5.12
C TRP A 136 19.64 -16.71 4.24
N TYR A 137 19.21 -16.10 3.12
CA TYR A 137 18.30 -16.77 2.20
C TYR A 137 18.93 -18.03 1.60
N ALA A 138 20.18 -17.99 1.20
CA ALA A 138 20.90 -19.16 0.66
C ALA A 138 20.98 -20.31 1.69
N GLU A 139 21.28 -20.00 2.95
CA GLU A 139 21.30 -20.96 4.05
C GLU A 139 19.93 -21.56 4.38
N ASN A 140 18.85 -20.87 4.01
CA ASN A 140 17.48 -21.30 4.22
C ASN A 140 16.77 -21.76 2.93
N GLY A 141 17.52 -22.17 1.90
CA GLY A 141 16.97 -22.75 0.67
C GLY A 141 16.25 -21.73 -0.24
N MET A 142 16.41 -20.43 -0.01
CA MET A 142 15.82 -19.38 -0.83
C MET A 142 16.90 -18.59 -1.59
N MET A 143 16.48 -17.88 -2.63
CA MET A 143 17.41 -17.10 -3.45
C MET A 143 16.86 -15.72 -3.73
N LEU A 144 17.67 -14.68 -3.43
CA LEU A 144 17.39 -13.32 -3.90
C LEU A 144 17.53 -13.26 -5.44
N ASN A 145 16.63 -12.51 -6.05
CA ASN A 145 16.67 -12.23 -7.47
C ASN A 145 17.11 -10.78 -7.74
N PRO A 146 18.40 -10.50 -7.95
CA PRO A 146 18.85 -9.13 -8.16
C PRO A 146 18.34 -8.52 -9.47
N THR A 147 17.98 -9.34 -10.48
CA THR A 147 17.47 -8.83 -11.76
C THR A 147 16.04 -8.30 -11.66
N LYS A 148 15.29 -8.73 -10.64
CA LYS A 148 13.95 -8.23 -10.32
C LYS A 148 13.92 -7.29 -9.12
N SER A 149 15.04 -7.22 -8.38
CA SER A 149 15.16 -6.25 -7.29
C SER A 149 15.32 -4.85 -7.87
N GLU A 150 14.65 -3.88 -7.25
CA GLU A 150 14.62 -2.50 -7.74
C GLU A 150 15.12 -1.53 -6.68
N VAL A 151 15.83 -0.50 -7.11
CA VAL A 151 16.34 0.58 -6.24
C VAL A 151 15.83 1.91 -6.74
N ILE A 152 15.30 2.74 -5.84
CA ILE A 152 14.83 4.09 -6.17
C ILE A 152 15.31 5.11 -5.14
N ALA A 153 15.74 6.27 -5.62
CA ALA A 153 15.98 7.43 -4.79
C ALA A 153 14.71 8.33 -4.76
N VAL A 154 14.23 8.64 -3.57
CA VAL A 154 13.02 9.43 -3.36
C VAL A 154 13.35 10.76 -2.70
N GLY A 155 12.88 11.87 -3.29
CA GLY A 155 13.12 13.20 -2.78
C GLY A 155 12.62 14.30 -3.72
N THR A 156 13.17 15.52 -3.59
CA THR A 156 13.03 16.53 -4.63
C THR A 156 13.80 16.08 -5.88
N ARG A 157 13.52 16.66 -7.02
CA ARG A 157 14.23 16.30 -8.28
C ARG A 157 15.75 16.35 -8.13
N VAL A 158 16.25 17.40 -7.47
CA VAL A 158 17.70 17.56 -7.24
C VAL A 158 18.25 16.49 -6.31
N GLN A 159 17.54 16.20 -5.21
CA GLN A 159 17.97 15.18 -4.25
C GLN A 159 17.94 13.77 -4.85
N ALA A 160 16.88 13.43 -5.57
CA ALA A 160 16.75 12.13 -6.23
C ALA A 160 17.81 11.94 -7.34
N ALA A 161 18.07 13.01 -8.12
CA ALA A 161 19.10 12.98 -9.15
C ALA A 161 20.52 12.85 -8.55
N ALA A 162 20.81 13.56 -7.46
CA ALA A 162 22.10 13.44 -6.76
C ALA A 162 22.32 12.03 -6.20
N ALA A 163 21.29 11.43 -5.60
CA ALA A 163 21.37 10.06 -5.11
C ALA A 163 21.53 9.03 -6.24
N ALA A 164 20.81 9.21 -7.35
CA ALA A 164 20.95 8.34 -8.51
C ALA A 164 22.33 8.48 -9.20
N ALA A 165 22.95 9.66 -9.15
CA ALA A 165 24.29 9.89 -9.69
C ALA A 165 25.40 9.19 -8.89
N SER A 166 25.14 8.65 -7.69
CA SER A 166 26.07 7.82 -6.93
C SER A 166 26.35 6.45 -7.58
N GLY A 167 25.60 6.10 -8.62
CA GLY A 167 25.86 4.91 -9.44
C GLY A 167 24.87 3.77 -9.20
N THR A 168 25.34 2.64 -8.67
CA THR A 168 24.57 1.41 -8.47
C THR A 168 24.59 0.98 -7.02
N VAL A 169 23.69 0.12 -6.65
CA VAL A 169 23.68 -0.58 -5.34
C VAL A 169 23.99 -2.05 -5.61
N GLU A 170 24.94 -2.61 -4.90
CA GLU A 170 25.21 -4.04 -4.97
C GLU A 170 24.16 -4.82 -4.18
N ILE A 171 23.51 -5.77 -4.85
CA ILE A 171 22.53 -6.69 -4.28
C ILE A 171 22.88 -8.10 -4.73
N ALA A 172 23.18 -9.00 -3.80
CA ALA A 172 23.55 -10.39 -4.10
C ALA A 172 24.65 -10.52 -5.19
N GLY A 173 25.70 -9.69 -5.08
CA GLY A 173 26.82 -9.67 -6.02
C GLY A 173 26.54 -9.00 -7.37
N SER A 174 25.34 -8.46 -7.59
CA SER A 174 24.95 -7.78 -8.82
C SER A 174 24.77 -6.28 -8.62
N GLN A 175 25.21 -5.49 -9.60
CA GLN A 175 25.08 -4.03 -9.58
C GLN A 175 23.70 -3.62 -10.09
N VAL A 176 22.83 -3.16 -9.21
CA VAL A 176 21.46 -2.72 -9.52
C VAL A 176 21.42 -1.19 -9.66
N PRO A 177 21.05 -0.66 -10.84
CA PRO A 177 20.97 0.79 -11.04
C PRO A 177 19.75 1.40 -10.38
N PHE A 178 19.80 2.70 -10.11
CA PHE A 178 18.62 3.44 -9.64
C PHE A 178 17.57 3.55 -10.73
N SER A 179 16.36 3.11 -10.41
CA SER A 179 15.17 3.23 -11.26
C SER A 179 14.49 4.59 -11.11
N SER A 180 13.82 5.05 -12.16
CA SER A 180 12.99 6.26 -12.11
C SER A 180 11.69 6.08 -11.33
N ASP A 181 11.22 4.85 -11.24
CA ASP A 181 10.00 4.41 -10.56
C ASP A 181 10.10 2.94 -10.20
N VAL A 182 9.42 2.55 -9.14
CA VAL A 182 9.29 1.15 -8.68
C VAL A 182 7.82 0.80 -8.48
N LYS A 183 7.49 -0.48 -8.64
CA LYS A 183 6.12 -0.96 -8.43
C LYS A 183 6.06 -1.78 -7.15
N LEU A 184 5.43 -1.25 -6.10
CA LEU A 184 5.26 -1.89 -4.80
C LEU A 184 3.79 -2.20 -4.56
N LEU A 185 3.47 -3.46 -4.27
CA LEU A 185 2.10 -3.91 -3.96
C LEU A 185 1.05 -3.33 -4.93
N GLY A 186 1.37 -3.30 -6.23
CA GLY A 186 0.47 -2.78 -7.26
C GLY A 186 0.46 -1.26 -7.45
N VAL A 187 1.18 -0.49 -6.63
CA VAL A 187 1.32 0.96 -6.75
C VAL A 187 2.66 1.32 -7.37
N THR A 188 2.67 2.14 -8.43
CA THR A 188 3.91 2.67 -9.00
C THR A 188 4.29 3.97 -8.29
N ILE A 189 5.47 3.98 -7.67
CA ILE A 189 6.03 5.13 -6.95
C ILE A 189 7.20 5.67 -7.78
N ASP A 190 7.16 6.94 -8.15
CA ASP A 190 8.26 7.64 -8.83
C ASP A 190 9.14 8.39 -7.83
N SER A 191 10.33 8.78 -8.26
CA SER A 191 11.35 9.44 -7.43
C SER A 191 10.89 10.74 -6.75
N THR A 192 9.84 11.38 -7.26
CA THR A 192 9.25 12.61 -6.69
C THR A 192 7.91 12.38 -6.01
N VAL A 193 7.46 11.12 -5.94
CA VAL A 193 6.15 10.73 -5.40
C VAL A 193 5.00 11.52 -6.06
N SER A 194 5.09 11.74 -7.39
CA SER A 194 4.07 12.44 -8.15
C SER A 194 2.84 11.57 -8.43
N PHE A 195 3.04 10.27 -8.54
CA PHE A 195 2.07 9.25 -8.95
C PHE A 195 1.57 9.39 -10.40
N ASP A 196 2.23 10.17 -11.26
CA ASP A 196 1.80 10.38 -12.65
C ASP A 196 1.70 9.08 -13.44
N LYS A 197 2.72 8.20 -13.34
CA LYS A 197 2.74 6.89 -14.00
C LYS A 197 1.66 5.95 -13.43
N HIS A 198 1.52 5.92 -12.10
CA HIS A 198 0.49 5.13 -11.43
C HIS A 198 -0.91 5.51 -11.90
N ILE A 199 -1.24 6.80 -11.84
CA ILE A 199 -2.55 7.32 -12.26
C ILE A 199 -2.79 7.06 -13.76
N SER A 200 -1.76 7.17 -14.60
CA SER A 200 -1.86 6.83 -16.02
C SER A 200 -2.25 5.36 -16.23
N SER A 201 -1.67 4.46 -15.45
CA SER A 201 -2.00 3.02 -15.49
C SER A 201 -3.41 2.75 -15.00
N VAL A 202 -3.82 3.35 -13.88
CA VAL A 202 -5.18 3.23 -13.31
C VAL A 202 -6.22 3.73 -14.32
N VAL A 203 -6.03 4.93 -14.89
CA VAL A 203 -6.93 5.51 -15.90
C VAL A 203 -7.05 4.62 -17.14
N ARG A 204 -5.93 4.06 -17.62
CA ARG A 204 -5.93 3.13 -18.76
C ARG A 204 -6.74 1.87 -18.46
N GLY A 205 -6.51 1.23 -17.31
CA GLY A 205 -7.24 0.05 -16.87
C GLY A 205 -8.73 0.32 -16.68
N CYS A 206 -9.08 1.44 -16.05
CA CYS A 206 -10.48 1.85 -15.89
C CYS A 206 -11.18 2.09 -17.23
N ASN A 207 -10.52 2.78 -18.18
CA ASN A 207 -11.07 3.03 -19.51
C ASN A 207 -11.27 1.76 -20.34
N TYR A 208 -10.42 0.75 -20.14
CA TYR A 208 -10.61 -0.58 -20.74
C TYR A 208 -11.93 -1.20 -20.26
N HIS A 209 -12.14 -1.31 -18.97
CA HIS A 209 -13.36 -1.87 -18.39
C HIS A 209 -14.60 -1.01 -18.66
N LEU A 210 -14.44 0.31 -18.72
CA LEU A 210 -15.54 1.23 -19.05
C LEU A 210 -16.05 1.02 -20.48
N ARG A 211 -15.15 0.75 -21.43
CA ARG A 211 -15.55 0.39 -22.82
C ARG A 211 -16.34 -0.90 -22.84
N ALA A 212 -15.88 -1.93 -22.13
CA ALA A 212 -16.60 -3.20 -22.02
C ALA A 212 -17.98 -3.02 -21.39
N LEU A 213 -18.06 -2.26 -20.29
CA LEU A 213 -19.34 -1.95 -19.65
C LEU A 213 -20.31 -1.21 -20.60
N ARG A 214 -19.83 -0.22 -21.35
CA ARG A 214 -20.66 0.51 -22.33
C ARG A 214 -21.22 -0.42 -23.41
N HIS A 215 -20.45 -1.40 -23.82
CA HIS A 215 -20.89 -2.37 -24.84
C HIS A 215 -22.06 -3.24 -24.35
N ILE A 216 -21.98 -3.74 -23.12
CA ILE A 216 -23.02 -4.62 -22.55
C ILE A 216 -24.15 -3.83 -21.86
N ARG A 217 -23.98 -2.52 -21.65
CA ARG A 217 -24.92 -1.71 -20.86
C ARG A 217 -26.38 -1.77 -21.31
N PRO A 218 -26.72 -1.78 -22.62
CA PRO A 218 -28.10 -1.91 -23.06
C PRO A 218 -28.77 -3.25 -22.73
N LEU A 219 -27.97 -4.27 -22.42
CA LEU A 219 -28.44 -5.65 -22.16
C LEU A 219 -28.62 -5.95 -20.66
N ILE A 220 -28.24 -5.04 -19.77
CA ILE A 220 -28.27 -5.25 -18.32
C ILE A 220 -29.07 -4.15 -17.60
N THR A 221 -29.63 -4.49 -16.44
CA THR A 221 -30.32 -3.53 -15.58
C THR A 221 -29.35 -2.50 -14.97
N THR A 222 -29.90 -1.38 -14.50
CA THR A 222 -29.07 -0.35 -13.84
C THR A 222 -28.39 -0.87 -12.58
N ASP A 223 -29.03 -1.74 -11.81
CA ASP A 223 -28.43 -2.30 -10.58
C ASP A 223 -27.28 -3.26 -10.90
N VAL A 224 -27.41 -4.08 -11.93
CA VAL A 224 -26.32 -4.93 -12.43
C VAL A 224 -25.18 -4.06 -12.94
N ALA A 225 -25.49 -3.02 -13.75
CA ALA A 225 -24.47 -2.09 -14.25
C ALA A 225 -23.73 -1.38 -13.11
N LYS A 226 -24.44 -0.96 -12.05
CA LYS A 226 -23.86 -0.35 -10.86
C LYS A 226 -22.94 -1.33 -10.11
N SER A 227 -23.34 -2.58 -9.95
CA SER A 227 -22.53 -3.62 -9.33
C SER A 227 -21.25 -3.90 -10.12
N VAL A 228 -21.35 -4.06 -11.44
CA VAL A 228 -20.18 -4.24 -12.33
C VAL A 228 -19.25 -3.02 -12.30
N ALA A 229 -19.81 -1.80 -12.34
CA ALA A 229 -19.06 -0.56 -12.24
C ALA A 229 -18.27 -0.46 -10.93
N CYS A 230 -18.90 -0.82 -9.80
CA CYS A 230 -18.25 -0.82 -8.50
C CYS A 230 -17.13 -1.87 -8.43
N SER A 231 -17.36 -3.07 -8.90
CA SER A 231 -16.41 -4.18 -8.81
C SER A 231 -15.20 -4.01 -9.71
N LEU A 232 -15.37 -3.56 -10.96
CA LEU A 232 -14.29 -3.52 -11.94
C LEU A 232 -13.58 -2.17 -12.04
N ILE A 233 -14.27 -1.06 -11.77
CA ILE A 233 -13.73 0.28 -12.01
C ILE A 233 -13.58 1.05 -10.71
N SER A 234 -14.64 1.16 -9.88
CA SER A 234 -14.53 1.89 -8.62
C SER A 234 -13.51 1.25 -7.67
N SER A 235 -13.41 -0.08 -7.63
CA SER A 235 -12.40 -0.79 -6.86
C SER A 235 -10.97 -0.39 -7.24
N ARG A 236 -10.70 -0.16 -8.53
CA ARG A 236 -9.39 0.32 -9.03
C ARG A 236 -9.12 1.77 -8.67
N LEU A 237 -10.15 2.63 -8.73
CA LEU A 237 -10.06 4.03 -8.30
C LEU A 237 -9.83 4.15 -6.78
N ASP A 238 -10.31 3.18 -5.99
CA ASP A 238 -10.20 3.17 -4.53
C ASP A 238 -8.98 2.43 -4.00
N TYR A 239 -8.32 1.62 -4.84
CA TYR A 239 -7.14 0.89 -4.41
C TYR A 239 -6.01 1.85 -4.04
N CYS A 240 -5.59 1.83 -2.78
CA CYS A 240 -4.54 2.69 -2.22
C CYS A 240 -4.73 4.19 -2.48
N ASN A 241 -5.96 4.67 -2.72
CA ASN A 241 -6.24 6.05 -3.11
C ASN A 241 -5.83 7.09 -2.05
N SER A 242 -5.71 6.72 -0.78
CA SER A 242 -5.18 7.60 0.26
C SER A 242 -3.77 8.12 -0.02
N LEU A 243 -2.95 7.35 -0.77
CA LEU A 243 -1.61 7.78 -1.20
C LEU A 243 -1.66 8.94 -2.19
N LEU A 244 -2.79 9.15 -2.87
CA LEU A 244 -2.97 10.20 -3.87
C LEU A 244 -3.31 11.56 -3.24
N HIS A 245 -3.40 11.65 -1.90
CA HIS A 245 -3.56 12.93 -1.23
C HIS A 245 -2.34 13.84 -1.53
N GLY A 246 -2.60 15.09 -1.87
CA GLY A 246 -1.55 16.04 -2.24
C GLY A 246 -0.93 15.81 -3.64
N THR A 247 -1.47 14.90 -4.46
CA THR A 247 -1.12 14.82 -5.89
C THR A 247 -1.63 16.05 -6.66
N SER A 248 -1.15 16.25 -7.89
CA SER A 248 -1.52 17.42 -8.68
C SER A 248 -3.03 17.45 -9.00
N ALA A 249 -3.59 18.67 -9.10
CA ALA A 249 -4.98 18.87 -9.53
C ALA A 249 -5.27 18.20 -10.90
N LYS A 250 -4.29 18.21 -11.81
CA LYS A 250 -4.34 17.50 -13.10
C LYS A 250 -4.58 16.00 -12.90
N ASN A 251 -3.92 15.37 -11.97
CA ASN A 251 -4.07 13.95 -11.68
C ASN A 251 -5.44 13.63 -11.08
N ILE A 252 -5.89 14.42 -10.12
CA ILE A 252 -7.25 14.29 -9.57
C ILE A 252 -8.30 14.45 -10.67
N HIS A 253 -8.14 15.45 -11.53
CA HIS A 253 -9.05 15.67 -12.66
C HIS A 253 -9.12 14.48 -13.61
N ARG A 254 -7.98 13.84 -13.94
CA ARG A 254 -7.94 12.63 -14.80
C ARG A 254 -8.76 11.49 -14.21
N LEU A 255 -8.65 11.24 -12.91
CA LEU A 255 -9.42 10.22 -12.21
C LEU A 255 -10.91 10.60 -12.16
N GLN A 256 -11.20 11.89 -11.91
CA GLN A 256 -12.59 12.41 -11.87
C GLN A 256 -13.28 12.27 -13.22
N VAL A 257 -12.59 12.51 -14.33
CA VAL A 257 -13.14 12.31 -15.69
C VAL A 257 -13.56 10.84 -15.90
N VAL A 258 -12.73 9.90 -15.48
CA VAL A 258 -13.08 8.45 -15.55
C VAL A 258 -14.32 8.15 -14.72
N GLN A 259 -14.41 8.68 -13.49
CA GLN A 259 -15.56 8.47 -12.63
C GLN A 259 -16.85 9.09 -13.21
N ASN A 260 -16.74 10.30 -13.78
CA ASN A 260 -17.85 10.99 -14.43
C ASN A 260 -18.38 10.18 -15.63
N ASP A 261 -17.47 9.68 -16.44
CA ASP A 261 -17.81 8.83 -17.60
C ASP A 261 -18.43 7.50 -17.19
N LEU A 262 -17.98 6.95 -16.06
CA LEU A 262 -18.56 5.75 -15.47
C LEU A 262 -20.00 6.00 -15.00
N ALA A 263 -20.25 7.10 -14.30
CA ALA A 263 -21.58 7.45 -13.82
C ALA A 263 -22.57 7.63 -14.97
N ARG A 264 -22.14 8.35 -16.02
CA ARG A 264 -22.96 8.49 -17.26
C ARG A 264 -23.23 7.15 -17.93
N ALA A 265 -22.23 6.27 -17.99
CA ALA A 265 -22.40 4.94 -18.58
C ALA A 265 -23.41 4.10 -17.80
N VAL A 266 -23.34 4.10 -16.46
CA VAL A 266 -24.28 3.36 -15.59
C VAL A 266 -25.71 3.86 -15.74
N LEU A 267 -25.93 5.18 -15.84
CA LEU A 267 -27.25 5.78 -15.96
C LEU A 267 -27.73 5.92 -17.42
N MET A 268 -26.91 5.56 -18.40
CA MET A 268 -27.21 5.74 -19.86
C MET A 268 -27.47 7.19 -20.21
N THR A 269 -26.85 8.15 -19.52
CA THR A 269 -27.01 9.57 -19.82
C THR A 269 -26.02 10.01 -20.91
N GLY A 270 -26.40 11.04 -21.67
CA GLY A 270 -25.59 11.55 -22.78
C GLY A 270 -24.28 12.21 -22.28
N ARG A 271 -23.29 12.32 -23.17
CA ARG A 271 -21.97 12.96 -22.85
C ARG A 271 -22.09 14.39 -22.34
N ARG A 272 -23.13 15.13 -22.74
CA ARG A 272 -23.38 16.51 -22.33
C ARG A 272 -24.15 16.63 -21.01
N SER A 273 -24.68 15.51 -20.49
CA SER A 273 -25.40 15.51 -19.20
C SER A 273 -24.46 15.85 -18.05
N SER A 274 -25.00 16.52 -17.02
CA SER A 274 -24.26 16.85 -15.80
C SER A 274 -23.72 15.59 -15.13
N ALA A 275 -22.40 15.52 -14.96
CA ALA A 275 -21.77 14.44 -14.24
C ALA A 275 -22.09 14.51 -12.74
N THR A 276 -22.22 15.74 -12.22
CA THR A 276 -22.55 15.97 -10.81
C THR A 276 -23.91 15.36 -10.45
N GLU A 277 -24.93 15.57 -11.28
CA GLU A 277 -26.25 14.98 -11.07
C GLU A 277 -26.21 13.45 -11.18
N SER A 278 -25.43 12.92 -12.12
CA SER A 278 -25.23 11.47 -12.25
C SER A 278 -24.57 10.87 -11.00
N LEU A 279 -23.56 11.53 -10.43
CA LEU A 279 -22.88 11.09 -9.21
C LEU A 279 -23.82 11.19 -7.98
N LYS A 280 -24.63 12.25 -7.88
CA LYS A 280 -25.64 12.41 -6.82
C LYS A 280 -26.67 11.28 -6.88
N THR A 281 -27.23 10.99 -8.04
CA THR A 281 -28.22 9.91 -8.27
C THR A 281 -27.65 8.54 -7.86
N LEU A 282 -26.36 8.29 -8.13
CA LEU A 282 -25.67 7.05 -7.75
C LEU A 282 -25.20 7.03 -6.31
N HIS A 283 -25.32 8.13 -5.55
CA HIS A 283 -24.74 8.31 -4.24
C HIS A 283 -23.24 8.06 -4.19
N TRP A 284 -22.50 8.52 -5.20
CA TRP A 284 -21.07 8.37 -5.30
C TRP A 284 -20.36 9.66 -4.89
N LEU A 285 -19.38 9.53 -4.00
CA LEU A 285 -18.49 10.64 -3.64
C LEU A 285 -17.53 10.94 -4.80
N PRO A 286 -17.19 12.22 -5.07
CA PRO A 286 -16.13 12.60 -5.99
C PRO A 286 -14.77 12.04 -5.54
N ILE A 287 -13.79 11.98 -6.46
CA ILE A 287 -12.47 11.40 -6.21
C ILE A 287 -11.79 12.00 -4.97
N THR A 288 -11.80 13.32 -4.83
CA THR A 288 -11.21 14.00 -3.65
C THR A 288 -11.84 13.52 -2.36
N GLU A 289 -13.17 13.46 -2.30
CA GLU A 289 -13.88 13.03 -1.08
C GLU A 289 -13.75 11.51 -0.83
N ARG A 290 -13.55 10.71 -1.86
CA ARG A 290 -13.20 9.28 -1.70
C ARG A 290 -11.83 9.09 -1.06
N ILE A 291 -10.84 9.93 -1.43
CA ILE A 291 -9.51 9.97 -0.82
C ILE A 291 -9.64 10.37 0.66
N ASN A 292 -10.35 11.46 0.95
CA ASN A 292 -10.60 11.94 2.30
C ASN A 292 -11.34 10.89 3.15
N TYR A 293 -12.34 10.22 2.58
CA TYR A 293 -13.06 9.13 3.22
C TYR A 293 -12.12 8.00 3.64
N LYS A 294 -11.23 7.56 2.73
CA LYS A 294 -10.28 6.48 3.02
C LYS A 294 -9.31 6.87 4.14
N ILE A 295 -8.78 8.10 4.09
CA ILE A 295 -7.88 8.64 5.12
C ILE A 295 -8.58 8.68 6.47
N ALA A 296 -9.77 9.28 6.54
CA ALA A 296 -10.53 9.41 7.78
C ALA A 296 -10.87 8.05 8.40
N VAL A 297 -11.26 7.06 7.57
CA VAL A 297 -11.49 5.68 8.04
C VAL A 297 -10.21 5.04 8.56
N THR A 298 -9.06 5.28 7.93
CA THR A 298 -7.76 4.80 8.41
C THR A 298 -7.41 5.42 9.75
N VAL A 299 -7.55 6.75 9.89
CA VAL A 299 -7.32 7.45 11.17
C VAL A 299 -8.24 6.92 12.28
N TYR A 300 -9.54 6.74 12.00
CA TYR A 300 -10.47 6.17 12.95
C TYR A 300 -10.02 4.80 13.44
N LYS A 301 -9.64 3.90 12.53
CA LYS A 301 -9.15 2.57 12.88
C LYS A 301 -7.90 2.63 13.74
N LEU A 302 -6.91 3.43 13.35
CA LEU A 302 -5.65 3.60 14.10
C LEU A 302 -5.90 4.12 15.52
N ARG A 303 -6.86 5.04 15.71
CA ARG A 303 -7.23 5.56 17.02
C ARG A 303 -7.92 4.51 17.91
N GLN A 304 -8.60 3.54 17.33
CA GLN A 304 -9.30 2.48 18.06
C GLN A 304 -8.39 1.28 18.37
N SER A 305 -7.61 0.84 17.39
CA SER A 305 -6.83 -0.40 17.51
C SER A 305 -5.38 -0.18 17.89
N HIS A 306 -4.86 1.05 17.74
CA HIS A 306 -3.43 1.38 17.82
C HIS A 306 -2.53 0.51 16.91
N SER A 307 -3.12 -0.12 15.91
CA SER A 307 -2.44 -1.03 15.00
C SER A 307 -2.69 -0.64 13.53
N PRO A 308 -1.65 -0.65 12.68
CA PRO A 308 -0.26 -0.96 13.01
C PRO A 308 0.41 0.20 13.79
N GLN A 309 1.32 -0.16 14.71
CA GLN A 309 1.95 0.76 15.64
C GLN A 309 2.68 1.91 14.92
N TYR A 310 3.46 1.60 13.88
CA TYR A 310 4.25 2.59 13.11
C TYR A 310 3.39 3.68 12.45
N LEU A 311 2.11 3.43 12.18
CA LEU A 311 1.18 4.47 11.69
C LEU A 311 0.48 5.18 12.85
N SER A 312 0.12 4.48 13.92
CA SER A 312 -0.58 5.09 15.05
C SER A 312 0.31 6.10 15.80
N GLU A 313 1.60 5.83 15.90
CA GLU A 313 2.59 6.74 16.49
C GLU A 313 2.75 8.07 15.74
N LEU A 314 2.38 8.10 14.45
CA LEU A 314 2.37 9.34 13.66
C LEU A 314 1.17 10.26 13.99
N LEU A 315 0.19 9.76 14.73
CA LEU A 315 -1.03 10.48 15.08
C LEU A 315 -1.00 10.92 16.55
N VAL A 316 -0.57 12.15 16.78
CA VAL A 316 -0.47 12.73 18.13
C VAL A 316 -1.76 13.48 18.45
N ASN A 317 -2.37 13.22 19.63
CA ASN A 317 -3.51 13.98 20.08
C ASN A 317 -3.14 15.44 20.35
N TYR A 318 -4.00 16.36 19.95
CA TYR A 318 -3.81 17.76 20.27
C TYR A 318 -4.08 18.00 21.75
N GLN A 319 -3.10 18.53 22.46
CA GLN A 319 -3.21 18.97 23.85
C GLN A 319 -3.34 20.47 23.90
N GLN A 320 -4.42 20.96 24.48
CA GLN A 320 -4.61 22.41 24.66
C GLN A 320 -3.72 22.91 25.79
N PRO A 321 -3.10 24.09 25.64
CA PRO A 321 -2.28 24.69 26.69
C PRO A 321 -3.07 25.07 27.96
N ARG A 322 -4.38 25.20 27.84
CA ARG A 322 -5.33 25.49 28.96
C ARG A 322 -6.57 24.65 28.81
N THR A 323 -7.12 24.18 29.94
CA THR A 323 -8.40 23.45 29.96
C THR A 323 -9.54 24.41 29.62
N LEU A 324 -10.06 24.31 28.41
CA LEU A 324 -11.24 25.04 27.94
C LEU A 324 -12.42 24.10 27.80
N ARG A 325 -13.66 24.64 27.79
CA ARG A 325 -14.89 23.86 27.52
C ARG A 325 -14.86 23.10 26.17
N SER A 326 -13.87 23.40 25.31
CA SER A 326 -13.64 22.78 24.01
C SER A 326 -12.55 21.72 24.01
N SER A 327 -12.04 21.29 25.19
CA SER A 327 -10.94 20.31 25.31
C SER A 327 -11.24 18.94 24.70
N ASP A 328 -12.54 18.56 24.65
CA ASP A 328 -12.97 17.22 24.22
C ASP A 328 -13.23 17.08 22.71
N LYS A 329 -12.67 17.98 21.90
CA LYS A 329 -12.91 17.95 20.44
C LYS A 329 -12.24 16.79 19.68
N LEU A 330 -11.51 15.91 20.34
CA LEU A 330 -10.82 14.76 19.75
C LEU A 330 -9.95 15.13 18.54
N LEU A 331 -9.28 16.27 18.61
CA LEU A 331 -8.41 16.77 17.53
C LEU A 331 -7.04 16.08 17.54
N LEU A 332 -6.42 16.02 16.38
CA LEU A 332 -5.04 15.62 16.21
C LEU A 332 -4.13 16.84 16.06
N ARG A 333 -2.90 16.72 16.57
CA ARG A 333 -1.90 17.77 16.41
C ARG A 333 -1.46 17.83 14.95
N GLU A 334 -1.60 18.97 14.33
CA GLU A 334 -1.04 19.21 13.01
C GLU A 334 0.42 19.64 13.14
N PRO A 335 1.31 19.21 12.24
CA PRO A 335 2.70 19.67 12.24
C PRO A 335 2.78 21.17 12.07
N GLU A 336 3.66 21.81 12.82
CA GLU A 336 3.93 23.24 12.78
C GLU A 336 5.19 23.54 11.96
N GLY A 337 5.34 24.81 11.53
CA GLY A 337 6.55 25.32 10.90
C GLY A 337 6.67 25.03 9.40
N PRO A 338 7.91 25.13 8.84
CA PRO A 338 8.15 25.08 7.39
C PRO A 338 7.80 23.73 6.76
N VAL A 339 7.78 22.65 7.53
CA VAL A 339 7.40 21.31 7.05
C VAL A 339 6.01 21.31 6.42
N ARG A 340 5.06 22.07 6.98
CA ARG A 340 3.68 22.16 6.47
C ARG A 340 3.58 22.82 5.07
N LYS A 341 4.57 23.62 4.69
CA LYS A 341 4.53 24.45 3.46
C LYS A 341 5.22 23.79 2.26
N LEU A 342 5.98 22.74 2.46
CA LEU A 342 6.69 22.08 1.38
C LEU A 342 5.76 21.11 0.61
N ALA A 343 5.73 21.22 -0.72
CA ALA A 343 4.86 20.40 -1.57
C ALA A 343 5.03 18.88 -1.37
N LEU A 344 6.23 18.43 -1.00
CA LEU A 344 6.48 17.02 -0.76
C LEU A 344 5.98 16.58 0.63
N SER A 345 6.04 17.46 1.65
CA SER A 345 5.58 17.12 3.00
C SER A 345 4.05 16.95 3.09
N THR A 346 3.29 17.67 2.26
CA THR A 346 1.82 17.52 2.20
C THR A 346 1.39 16.10 1.78
N LYS A 347 2.31 15.29 1.27
CA LYS A 347 2.10 13.87 0.92
C LYS A 347 2.44 12.91 2.05
N ALA A 348 2.91 13.39 3.20
CA ALA A 348 3.21 12.55 4.35
C ALA A 348 1.96 12.31 5.19
N PHE A 349 1.73 11.03 5.57
CA PHE A 349 0.57 10.65 6.39
C PHE A 349 0.47 11.45 7.68
N SER A 350 1.60 11.68 8.37
CA SER A 350 1.68 12.50 9.58
C SER A 350 1.27 13.97 9.40
N VAL A 351 1.23 14.46 8.13
CA VAL A 351 0.86 15.84 7.81
C VAL A 351 -0.59 15.93 7.36
N PHE A 352 -1.00 15.11 6.40
CA PHE A 352 -2.34 15.23 5.85
C PHE A 352 -3.42 14.54 6.70
N ALA A 353 -3.10 13.46 7.40
CA ALA A 353 -4.09 12.71 8.15
C ALA A 353 -4.70 13.52 9.30
N PRO A 354 -3.92 14.27 10.12
CA PRO A 354 -4.48 15.18 11.11
C PRO A 354 -5.39 16.25 10.51
N SER A 355 -5.00 16.85 9.38
CA SER A 355 -5.78 17.90 8.73
C SER A 355 -7.13 17.37 8.22
N VAL A 356 -7.14 16.20 7.56
CA VAL A 356 -8.38 15.55 7.13
C VAL A 356 -9.27 15.19 8.34
N TRP A 357 -8.69 14.64 9.41
CA TRP A 357 -9.43 14.30 10.62
C TRP A 357 -10.03 15.53 11.30
N ASN A 358 -9.26 16.59 11.45
CA ASN A 358 -9.68 17.82 12.12
C ASN A 358 -10.76 18.58 11.33
N SER A 359 -10.82 18.40 10.00
CA SER A 359 -11.87 18.99 9.15
C SER A 359 -13.25 18.36 9.34
N LEU A 360 -13.34 17.18 9.99
CA LEU A 360 -14.62 16.52 10.25
C LEU A 360 -15.41 17.20 11.39
N THR A 361 -16.73 17.08 11.37
CA THR A 361 -17.56 17.54 12.47
C THR A 361 -17.29 16.76 13.76
N LEU A 362 -17.55 17.38 14.90
CA LEU A 362 -17.44 16.72 16.20
C LEU A 362 -18.31 15.45 16.26
N ASN A 363 -19.54 15.55 15.75
CA ASN A 363 -20.45 14.41 15.69
C ASN A 363 -19.86 13.21 14.96
N CYS A 364 -19.18 13.45 13.83
CA CYS A 364 -18.49 12.38 13.09
C CYS A 364 -17.34 11.78 13.91
N ARG A 365 -16.50 12.62 14.54
CA ARG A 365 -15.35 12.14 15.34
C ARG A 365 -15.74 11.39 16.60
N MET A 366 -16.92 11.66 17.17
CA MET A 366 -17.44 11.01 18.39
C MET A 366 -18.14 9.68 18.13
N CYS A 367 -18.24 9.20 16.89
CA CYS A 367 -18.87 7.91 16.60
C CYS A 367 -18.17 6.77 17.36
N THR A 368 -18.96 5.92 18.03
CA THR A 368 -18.45 4.83 18.87
C THR A 368 -18.16 3.53 18.12
N SER A 369 -18.72 3.35 16.92
CA SER A 369 -18.48 2.17 16.09
C SER A 369 -18.02 2.54 14.69
N LEU A 370 -17.20 1.66 14.07
CA LEU A 370 -16.69 1.85 12.71
C LEU A 370 -17.83 1.98 11.68
N ASN A 371 -18.92 1.24 11.87
CA ASN A 371 -20.07 1.28 10.96
C ASN A 371 -20.83 2.61 11.06
N SER A 372 -21.05 3.10 12.28
CA SER A 372 -21.64 4.42 12.53
C SER A 372 -20.75 5.52 11.95
N PHE A 373 -19.44 5.47 12.23
CA PHE A 373 -18.48 6.41 11.69
C PHE A 373 -18.50 6.47 10.16
N LYS A 374 -18.42 5.32 9.48
CA LYS A 374 -18.46 5.25 8.01
C LYS A 374 -19.73 5.85 7.42
N ARG A 375 -20.89 5.63 8.08
CA ARG A 375 -22.18 6.16 7.63
C ARG A 375 -22.21 7.69 7.78
N THR A 376 -21.91 8.20 8.97
CA THR A 376 -21.89 9.65 9.27
C THR A 376 -20.88 10.36 8.38
N LEU A 377 -19.67 9.83 8.26
CA LEU A 377 -18.60 10.36 7.39
C LEU A 377 -19.06 10.46 5.93
N LYS A 378 -19.67 9.39 5.39
CA LYS A 378 -20.16 9.41 4.00
C LYS A 378 -21.21 10.50 3.80
N THR A 379 -22.14 10.66 4.74
CA THR A 379 -23.16 11.71 4.69
C THR A 379 -22.54 13.11 4.74
N GLU A 380 -21.61 13.34 5.66
CA GLU A 380 -20.91 14.63 5.80
C GLU A 380 -20.15 15.00 4.53
N LEU A 381 -19.35 14.08 3.98
CA LEU A 381 -18.60 14.32 2.76
C LEU A 381 -19.50 14.47 1.53
N PHE A 382 -20.66 13.80 1.51
CA PHE A 382 -21.63 13.94 0.43
C PHE A 382 -22.29 15.34 0.46
N ILE A 383 -22.71 15.81 1.63
CA ILE A 383 -23.23 17.17 1.80
C ILE A 383 -22.20 18.20 1.36
N LYS A 384 -20.97 18.09 1.89
CA LYS A 384 -19.86 19.00 1.51
C LYS A 384 -19.60 19.03 0.01
N ALA A 385 -19.62 17.87 -0.66
CA ALA A 385 -19.31 17.78 -2.08
C ALA A 385 -20.39 18.39 -2.99
N TYR A 386 -21.65 18.40 -2.54
CA TYR A 386 -22.79 18.69 -3.43
C TYR A 386 -23.72 19.80 -2.96
N THR A 387 -23.59 20.27 -1.72
CA THR A 387 -24.45 21.31 -1.16
C THR A 387 -23.68 22.62 -0.93
N ASP A 388 -22.39 22.52 -0.58
CA ASP A 388 -21.55 23.68 -0.25
C ASP A 388 -20.80 24.26 -1.48
N GLN A 389 -21.22 23.97 -2.71
CA GLN A 389 -20.70 24.67 -3.89
C GLN A 389 -21.52 25.95 -4.12
N PRO A 390 -20.87 27.14 -4.11
CA PRO A 390 -21.51 28.43 -4.42
C PRO A 390 -22.07 28.49 -5.82
#